data_c7aec685c09552a2504c15843ac979c0
#
_entry.id   c7aec685c09552a2504c15843ac979c0
#
_cell.length_a   1.000
_cell.length_b   1.000
_cell.length_c   1.000
_cell.angle_alpha   90.00
_cell.angle_beta   90.00
_cell.angle_gamma   90.00
#
_symmetry.space_group_name_H-M   'P 1'
#
loop_
_entity.id
_entity.type
_entity.pdbx_description
1 polymer ?
#
loop_
_entity_poly.entity_id
_entity_poly.type
_entity_poly.pdbx_seq_one_letter_code
_entity_poly.pdbx_strand_id
1 'polypeptide(L)'
;MMQAIHAERYLELVRRFADGQAAGAPVEVTLDELAQALFCTVRNAKLILRRMEEEGWIQWQPGRGRGNRSHLAFRMEPDVLLLDMAKQTASQGSYKQAFELIHRHGGGTPAKERFNEWLTGHFGYRSETEDGRRHVDMLRLPVHVPLVTMDPAQVYYAFDAHMIRQLFDRLVSFDAASGQVKPALAHAWECSRDATVWQFHLRRGAYFHHGHELTADDVAYTLERLREGKANSWLLRNVEAIEVSGPRLVTVTLAKPNRIFHRFLCSTAASILPRDPVQRDPEHYWLRPSGTGPFMVKERNEDRLVLDAHPGYYGGRAHLDGVVIALVPPDQGLDSQQCWERLVLDHDAKEQGREHGWPKLESLLQGCMLMTWNRNKPGPQQSQLFRKAIDLLLDRSLMLGELGENRMFAARSFRPDAHTALRHVRSDGEQAMALLREAAYDGTPFMLYTRRWHERDARWIQARCAEFGVGVEVRVFEGNECRGEDVLEAADAILYSLVFAEDEVCEIETYEQQGSFMNAHMEPALLEWAKSRIDLAVAAESVEQRRFLLQEMEDRLRDETQVIFLLHKKSNTSYKPELRGIALSPLGWIDFKDVWVQSGLGDAPLV
;
A
#
# COMPACT_ATOMS: atom_id res chain seq x y z
N MET A 1 -4.21 14.46 -29.01
CA MET A 1 -4.15 13.12 -29.65
C MET A 1 -3.40 13.09 -30.98
N MET A 2 -3.73 13.90 -32.00
CA MET A 2 -3.04 13.86 -33.31
C MET A 2 -1.56 14.28 -33.26
N GLN A 3 -1.22 15.29 -32.45
CA GLN A 3 0.15 15.77 -32.27
C GLN A 3 1.04 14.75 -31.58
N ALA A 4 0.53 13.99 -30.60
CA ALA A 4 1.25 12.91 -29.94
C ALA A 4 1.66 11.78 -30.91
N ILE A 5 0.76 11.37 -31.79
CA ILE A 5 1.04 10.34 -32.80
C ILE A 5 2.15 10.78 -33.77
N HIS A 6 2.18 12.07 -34.14
CA HIS A 6 3.24 12.58 -35.02
C HIS A 6 4.58 12.69 -34.33
N ALA A 7 4.58 13.00 -33.05
CA ALA A 7 5.78 13.06 -32.23
C ALA A 7 6.39 11.66 -31.99
N GLU A 8 5.60 10.64 -31.70
CA GLU A 8 6.09 9.25 -31.63
C GLU A 8 6.72 8.81 -32.97
N ARG A 9 6.07 9.14 -34.08
CA ARG A 9 6.59 8.85 -35.42
C ARG A 9 7.91 9.59 -35.70
N TYR A 10 8.02 10.82 -35.21
CA TYR A 10 9.28 11.57 -35.31
C TYR A 10 10.40 10.85 -34.55
N LEU A 11 10.15 10.47 -33.29
CA LEU A 11 11.12 9.75 -32.47
C LEU A 11 11.53 8.40 -33.09
N GLU A 12 10.59 7.70 -33.72
CA GLU A 12 10.91 6.45 -34.45
C GLU A 12 11.80 6.70 -35.67
N LEU A 13 11.56 7.78 -36.42
CA LEU A 13 12.42 8.18 -37.55
C LEU A 13 13.84 8.56 -37.08
N VAL A 14 13.94 9.32 -35.99
CA VAL A 14 15.23 9.69 -35.38
C VAL A 14 16.01 8.44 -34.97
N ARG A 15 15.38 7.53 -34.24
CA ARG A 15 15.99 6.28 -33.79
C ARG A 15 16.53 5.44 -34.95
N ARG A 16 15.79 5.43 -36.07
CA ARG A 16 16.16 4.57 -37.22
C ARG A 16 17.18 5.19 -38.18
N PHE A 17 17.18 6.51 -38.29
CA PHE A 17 17.96 7.18 -39.33
C PHE A 17 19.01 8.18 -38.83
N ALA A 18 18.91 8.66 -37.59
CA ALA A 18 19.82 9.66 -37.03
C ALA A 18 20.80 9.09 -35.99
N ASP A 19 20.73 7.80 -35.70
CA ASP A 19 21.62 7.16 -34.72
C ASP A 19 23.09 7.29 -35.11
N GLY A 20 23.90 7.89 -34.21
CA GLY A 20 25.33 8.15 -34.44
C GLY A 20 25.67 9.34 -35.34
N GLN A 21 24.69 10.18 -35.75
CA GLN A 21 24.93 11.35 -36.57
C GLN A 21 24.93 12.68 -35.78
N ALA A 22 25.61 13.70 -36.30
CA ALA A 22 25.58 15.02 -35.70
C ALA A 22 24.17 15.65 -35.78
N ALA A 23 23.72 16.33 -34.72
CA ALA A 23 22.43 16.96 -34.70
C ALA A 23 22.19 17.90 -35.89
N GLY A 24 21.10 17.71 -36.60
CA GLY A 24 20.72 18.51 -37.78
C GLY A 24 21.44 18.15 -39.09
N ALA A 25 22.32 17.14 -39.11
CA ALA A 25 22.93 16.65 -40.35
C ALA A 25 21.86 16.01 -41.24
N PRO A 26 21.86 16.28 -42.57
CA PRO A 26 20.93 15.66 -43.50
C PRO A 26 21.27 14.19 -43.75
N VAL A 27 20.26 13.34 -43.64
CA VAL A 27 20.33 11.89 -43.88
C VAL A 27 19.76 11.58 -45.26
N GLU A 28 20.44 10.74 -46.02
CA GLU A 28 19.93 10.27 -47.31
C GLU A 28 18.97 9.11 -47.12
N VAL A 29 17.70 9.31 -47.48
CA VAL A 29 16.62 8.33 -47.33
C VAL A 29 15.71 8.30 -48.56
N THR A 30 15.02 7.18 -48.75
CA THR A 30 13.96 7.05 -49.75
C THR A 30 12.58 7.12 -49.09
N LEU A 31 11.56 7.48 -49.85
CA LEU A 31 10.20 7.49 -49.36
C LEU A 31 9.68 6.09 -48.98
N ASP A 32 10.20 5.06 -49.62
CA ASP A 32 9.85 3.66 -49.28
C ASP A 32 10.48 3.25 -47.95
N GLU A 33 11.74 3.62 -47.66
CA GLU A 33 12.38 3.41 -46.37
C GLU A 33 11.63 4.13 -45.23
N LEU A 34 11.20 5.38 -45.49
CA LEU A 34 10.40 6.15 -44.50
C LEU A 34 8.99 5.56 -44.29
N ALA A 35 8.33 5.13 -45.39
CA ALA A 35 7.02 4.47 -45.28
C ALA A 35 7.11 3.15 -44.51
N GLN A 36 8.21 2.40 -44.70
CA GLN A 36 8.49 1.16 -43.99
C GLN A 36 8.78 1.43 -42.50
N ALA A 37 9.58 2.47 -42.19
CA ALA A 37 9.86 2.88 -40.82
C ALA A 37 8.61 3.32 -40.06
N LEU A 38 7.69 3.99 -40.75
CA LEU A 38 6.42 4.50 -40.22
C LEU A 38 5.27 3.48 -40.27
N PHE A 39 5.51 2.26 -40.75
CA PHE A 39 4.52 1.21 -40.95
C PHE A 39 3.28 1.73 -41.72
N CYS A 40 3.49 2.49 -42.80
CA CYS A 40 2.41 3.10 -43.53
C CYS A 40 2.67 3.12 -45.04
N THR A 41 1.68 3.54 -45.83
CA THR A 41 1.86 3.70 -47.28
C THR A 41 2.71 4.94 -47.59
N VAL A 42 3.40 4.93 -48.74
CA VAL A 42 4.21 6.07 -49.25
C VAL A 42 3.39 7.37 -49.31
N ARG A 43 2.10 7.27 -49.67
CA ARG A 43 1.20 8.43 -49.70
C ARG A 43 1.00 9.01 -48.29
N ASN A 44 0.82 8.14 -47.28
CA ASN A 44 0.65 8.56 -45.91
C ASN A 44 1.96 9.10 -45.29
N ALA A 45 3.11 8.48 -45.64
CA ALA A 45 4.43 8.96 -45.23
C ALA A 45 4.65 10.42 -45.70
N LYS A 46 4.31 10.76 -46.94
CA LYS A 46 4.38 12.15 -47.43
C LYS A 46 3.53 13.12 -46.63
N LEU A 47 2.33 12.73 -46.21
CA LEU A 47 1.46 13.58 -45.40
C LEU A 47 2.04 13.80 -44.00
N ILE A 48 2.64 12.75 -43.44
CA ILE A 48 3.28 12.82 -42.11
C ILE A 48 4.50 13.74 -42.17
N LEU A 49 5.39 13.53 -43.15
CA LEU A 49 6.58 14.37 -43.36
C LEU A 49 6.24 15.85 -43.56
N ARG A 50 5.22 16.13 -44.38
CA ARG A 50 4.76 17.50 -44.62
C ARG A 50 4.29 18.14 -43.30
N ARG A 51 3.59 17.41 -42.47
CA ARG A 51 3.12 17.91 -41.19
C ARG A 51 4.24 18.16 -40.20
N MET A 52 5.24 17.23 -40.14
CA MET A 52 6.44 17.43 -39.32
C MET A 52 7.28 18.63 -39.81
N GLU A 53 7.26 18.92 -41.12
CA GLU A 53 7.93 20.09 -41.69
C GLU A 53 7.16 21.38 -41.37
N GLU A 54 5.81 21.36 -41.43
CA GLU A 54 4.94 22.48 -41.01
C GLU A 54 5.11 22.81 -39.51
N GLU A 55 5.36 21.81 -38.64
CA GLU A 55 5.66 21.95 -37.21
C GLU A 55 7.14 22.37 -36.96
N GLY A 56 7.99 22.40 -38.01
CA GLY A 56 9.40 22.77 -37.88
C GLY A 56 10.31 21.66 -37.32
N TRP A 57 9.82 20.43 -37.20
CA TRP A 57 10.60 19.33 -36.61
C TRP A 57 11.61 18.72 -37.57
N ILE A 58 11.34 18.79 -38.87
CA ILE A 58 12.22 18.29 -39.92
C ILE A 58 12.39 19.32 -41.00
N GLN A 59 13.44 19.13 -41.80
CA GLN A 59 13.58 19.73 -43.11
C GLN A 59 13.67 18.62 -44.15
N TRP A 60 12.75 18.63 -45.12
CA TRP A 60 12.64 17.60 -46.14
C TRP A 60 12.99 18.16 -47.50
N GLN A 61 14.00 17.56 -48.16
CA GLN A 61 14.37 17.89 -49.53
C GLN A 61 14.19 16.67 -50.44
N PRO A 62 13.10 16.62 -51.23
CA PRO A 62 12.84 15.48 -52.11
C PRO A 62 13.89 15.37 -53.21
N GLY A 63 14.38 14.16 -53.45
CA GLY A 63 15.28 13.85 -54.58
C GLY A 63 14.55 14.05 -55.92
N ARG A 64 15.23 14.64 -56.91
CA ARG A 64 14.68 14.86 -58.26
C ARG A 64 15.07 13.70 -59.17
N GLY A 65 14.06 12.95 -59.69
CA GLY A 65 14.21 11.86 -60.67
C GLY A 65 14.15 10.45 -60.07
N ARG A 66 14.01 9.43 -60.95
CA ARG A 66 13.96 8.02 -60.52
C ARG A 66 15.33 7.59 -59.99
N GLY A 67 15.34 7.12 -58.72
CA GLY A 67 16.55 6.59 -58.07
C GLY A 67 17.38 7.59 -57.25
N ASN A 68 17.03 8.88 -57.22
CA ASN A 68 17.69 9.86 -56.36
C ASN A 68 17.17 9.82 -54.95
N ARG A 69 18.09 9.73 -53.97
CA ARG A 69 17.76 9.78 -52.54
C ARG A 69 17.33 11.19 -52.16
N SER A 70 16.41 11.27 -51.23
CA SER A 70 15.96 12.51 -50.60
C SER A 70 16.80 12.79 -49.35
N HIS A 71 16.87 14.05 -48.96
CA HIS A 71 17.57 14.46 -47.73
C HIS A 71 16.55 14.82 -46.65
N LEU A 72 16.69 14.17 -45.48
CA LEU A 72 15.91 14.42 -44.30
C LEU A 72 16.85 14.97 -43.21
N ALA A 73 16.59 16.17 -42.70
CA ALA A 73 17.30 16.72 -41.54
C ALA A 73 16.36 16.89 -40.37
N PHE A 74 16.74 16.37 -39.20
CA PHE A 74 16.01 16.50 -37.96
C PHE A 74 16.37 17.84 -37.29
N ARG A 75 15.36 18.70 -37.05
CA ARG A 75 15.53 20.06 -36.52
C ARG A 75 15.15 20.19 -35.05
N MET A 76 14.22 19.37 -34.60
CA MET A 76 13.80 19.30 -33.18
C MET A 76 14.75 18.37 -32.42
N GLU A 77 15.15 18.77 -31.24
CA GLU A 77 15.95 17.90 -30.38
C GLU A 77 15.07 16.76 -29.83
N PRO A 78 15.41 15.49 -30.10
CA PRO A 78 14.52 14.36 -29.74
C PRO A 78 14.20 14.28 -28.26
N ASP A 79 15.20 14.53 -27.40
CA ASP A 79 15.03 14.49 -25.93
C ASP A 79 14.06 15.56 -25.40
N VAL A 80 14.08 16.76 -26.02
CA VAL A 80 13.15 17.85 -25.64
C VAL A 80 11.73 17.45 -26.02
N LEU A 81 11.52 16.95 -27.24
CA LEU A 81 10.19 16.51 -27.68
C LEU A 81 9.68 15.34 -26.87
N LEU A 82 10.52 14.33 -26.59
CA LEU A 82 10.19 13.18 -25.77
C LEU A 82 9.78 13.61 -24.35
N LEU A 83 10.56 14.51 -23.74
CA LEU A 83 10.30 15.02 -22.40
C LEU A 83 8.97 15.79 -22.35
N ASP A 84 8.69 16.64 -23.31
CA ASP A 84 7.43 17.40 -23.38
C ASP A 84 6.22 16.48 -23.57
N MET A 85 6.34 15.47 -24.43
CA MET A 85 5.30 14.46 -24.61
C MET A 85 5.04 13.68 -23.32
N ALA A 86 6.10 13.20 -22.68
CA ALA A 86 5.96 12.44 -21.44
C ALA A 86 5.33 13.29 -20.33
N LYS A 87 5.74 14.54 -20.19
CA LYS A 87 5.14 15.50 -19.25
C LYS A 87 3.67 15.76 -19.55
N GLN A 88 3.32 15.97 -20.80
CA GLN A 88 1.93 16.18 -21.22
C GLN A 88 1.06 14.95 -20.94
N THR A 89 1.55 13.76 -21.27
CA THR A 89 0.87 12.48 -21.04
C THR A 89 0.66 12.24 -19.54
N ALA A 90 1.70 12.44 -18.73
CA ALA A 90 1.61 12.32 -17.28
C ALA A 90 0.67 13.37 -16.65
N SER A 91 0.69 14.62 -17.16
CA SER A 91 -0.23 15.68 -16.68
C SER A 91 -1.70 15.38 -16.99
N GLN A 92 -1.97 14.61 -18.05
CA GLN A 92 -3.30 14.09 -18.35
C GLN A 92 -3.68 12.87 -17.50
N GLY A 93 -2.73 12.36 -16.67
CA GLY A 93 -2.94 11.26 -15.73
C GLY A 93 -2.59 9.88 -16.28
N SER A 94 -2.03 9.78 -17.49
CA SER A 94 -1.61 8.51 -18.09
C SER A 94 -0.13 8.25 -17.77
N TYR A 95 0.17 8.00 -16.49
CA TYR A 95 1.55 7.86 -16.01
C TYR A 95 2.26 6.65 -16.61
N LYS A 96 1.58 5.50 -16.69
CA LYS A 96 2.13 4.29 -17.31
C LYS A 96 2.60 4.54 -18.73
N GLN A 97 1.74 5.17 -19.54
CA GLN A 97 2.06 5.52 -20.93
C GLN A 97 3.24 6.51 -21.02
N ALA A 98 3.31 7.50 -20.11
CA ALA A 98 4.42 8.44 -20.07
C ALA A 98 5.75 7.73 -19.79
N PHE A 99 5.78 6.78 -18.85
CA PHE A 99 6.97 5.96 -18.60
C PHE A 99 7.32 5.03 -19.75
N GLU A 100 6.33 4.43 -20.41
CA GLU A 100 6.56 3.61 -21.61
C GLU A 100 7.20 4.41 -22.75
N LEU A 101 6.79 5.68 -22.94
CA LEU A 101 7.43 6.59 -23.91
C LEU A 101 8.90 6.85 -23.56
N ILE A 102 9.19 7.18 -22.30
CA ILE A 102 10.57 7.41 -21.83
C ILE A 102 11.41 6.13 -21.97
N HIS A 103 10.87 4.97 -21.60
CA HIS A 103 11.58 3.69 -21.71
C HIS A 103 11.90 3.33 -23.18
N ARG A 104 10.93 3.54 -24.08
CA ARG A 104 11.06 3.17 -25.50
C ARG A 104 12.04 4.05 -26.28
N HIS A 105 12.06 5.36 -25.96
CA HIS A 105 12.79 6.36 -26.76
C HIS A 105 13.90 7.09 -25.99
N GLY A 106 13.95 7.00 -24.66
CA GLY A 106 14.90 7.73 -23.81
C GLY A 106 16.11 6.90 -23.34
N GLY A 107 16.31 5.69 -23.90
CA GLY A 107 17.42 4.81 -23.53
C GLY A 107 18.79 5.46 -23.84
N GLY A 108 19.62 5.67 -22.79
CA GLY A 108 20.96 6.27 -22.96
C GLY A 108 20.95 7.80 -23.04
N THR A 109 19.81 8.46 -22.85
CA THR A 109 19.69 9.92 -22.90
C THR A 109 19.33 10.51 -21.53
N PRO A 110 19.58 11.79 -21.27
CA PRO A 110 19.19 12.46 -20.02
C PRO A 110 17.67 12.71 -19.89
N ALA A 111 16.86 12.29 -20.85
CA ALA A 111 15.41 12.50 -20.82
C ALA A 111 14.75 11.79 -19.63
N LYS A 112 15.25 10.61 -19.24
CA LYS A 112 14.73 9.85 -18.10
C LYS A 112 14.96 10.58 -16.78
N GLU A 113 16.19 11.05 -16.52
CA GLU A 113 16.52 11.81 -15.30
C GLU A 113 15.73 13.10 -15.23
N ARG A 114 15.62 13.85 -16.32
CA ARG A 114 14.84 15.09 -16.41
C ARG A 114 13.35 14.85 -16.22
N PHE A 115 12.82 13.74 -16.70
CA PHE A 115 11.41 13.37 -16.47
C PHE A 115 11.16 13.01 -15.01
N ASN A 116 12.04 12.24 -14.37
CA ASN A 116 11.96 11.91 -12.95
C ASN A 116 12.08 13.15 -12.08
N GLU A 117 12.99 14.07 -12.40
CA GLU A 117 13.11 15.35 -11.69
C GLU A 117 11.83 16.20 -11.82
N TRP A 118 11.23 16.25 -13.01
CA TRP A 118 9.95 16.93 -13.22
C TRP A 118 8.82 16.27 -12.45
N LEU A 119 8.75 14.91 -12.43
CA LEU A 119 7.74 14.17 -11.69
C LEU A 119 7.80 14.48 -10.19
N THR A 120 9.00 14.60 -9.62
CA THR A 120 9.19 14.99 -8.22
C THR A 120 8.51 16.34 -7.92
N GLY A 121 8.56 17.28 -8.85
CA GLY A 121 7.85 18.55 -8.74
C GLY A 121 6.37 18.49 -9.14
N HIS A 122 5.94 17.46 -9.88
CA HIS A 122 4.55 17.28 -10.31
C HIS A 122 3.66 16.70 -9.19
N PHE A 123 4.23 15.85 -8.35
CA PHE A 123 3.55 15.27 -7.20
C PHE A 123 3.59 16.22 -5.97
N GLY A 124 2.88 15.85 -4.93
CA GLY A 124 2.70 16.65 -3.72
C GLY A 124 1.48 17.57 -3.78
N TYR A 125 1.45 18.56 -2.89
CA TYR A 125 0.37 19.54 -2.85
C TYR A 125 0.50 20.57 -3.97
N ARG A 126 -0.64 20.94 -4.56
CA ARG A 126 -0.77 22.04 -5.51
C ARG A 126 -2.10 22.77 -5.33
N SER A 127 -2.03 24.10 -5.33
CA SER A 127 -3.21 24.95 -5.52
C SER A 127 -3.30 25.31 -7.01
N GLU A 128 -4.36 24.86 -7.65
CA GLU A 128 -4.61 25.08 -9.08
C GLU A 128 -5.80 26.00 -9.26
N THR A 129 -5.79 26.80 -10.32
CA THR A 129 -6.94 27.65 -10.64
C THR A 129 -7.79 26.96 -11.68
N GLU A 130 -8.97 26.50 -11.29
CA GLU A 130 -9.99 25.94 -12.18
C GLU A 130 -10.85 27.09 -12.74
N ASP A 131 -11.08 27.10 -14.05
CA ASP A 131 -11.88 28.10 -14.78
C ASP A 131 -11.49 29.59 -14.50
N GLY A 132 -10.23 29.83 -14.13
CA GLY A 132 -9.71 31.18 -13.91
C GLY A 132 -10.25 31.92 -12.68
N ARG A 133 -11.05 31.27 -11.83
CA ARG A 133 -11.71 31.91 -10.66
C ARG A 133 -11.70 31.10 -9.37
N ARG A 134 -11.65 29.77 -9.46
CA ARG A 134 -11.70 28.88 -8.29
C ARG A 134 -10.33 28.30 -8.02
N HIS A 135 -9.81 28.56 -6.84
CA HIS A 135 -8.62 27.84 -6.35
C HIS A 135 -9.06 26.45 -5.87
N VAL A 136 -8.37 25.42 -6.32
CA VAL A 136 -8.62 24.02 -5.97
C VAL A 136 -7.34 23.45 -5.39
N ASP A 137 -7.43 23.00 -4.15
CA ASP A 137 -6.30 22.48 -3.39
C ASP A 137 -6.24 20.95 -3.55
N MET A 138 -5.25 20.49 -4.31
CA MET A 138 -5.08 19.09 -4.69
C MET A 138 -3.80 18.51 -4.10
N LEU A 139 -3.91 17.29 -3.57
CA LEU A 139 -2.76 16.47 -3.16
C LEU A 139 -2.56 15.35 -4.18
N ARG A 140 -1.39 15.26 -4.81
CA ARG A 140 -1.06 14.21 -5.78
C ARG A 140 0.00 13.29 -5.21
N LEU A 141 -0.31 12.01 -5.11
CA LEU A 141 0.54 11.01 -4.48
C LEU A 141 0.81 9.87 -5.45
N PRO A 142 2.08 9.56 -5.74
CA PRO A 142 2.44 8.39 -6.52
C PRO A 142 2.41 7.14 -5.64
N VAL A 143 1.96 6.04 -6.20
CA VAL A 143 1.98 4.72 -5.56
C VAL A 143 2.50 3.69 -6.55
N HIS A 144 3.22 2.68 -6.06
CA HIS A 144 3.70 1.55 -6.87
C HIS A 144 2.82 0.32 -6.73
N VAL A 145 1.95 0.29 -5.73
CA VAL A 145 1.07 -0.83 -5.46
C VAL A 145 -0.34 -0.48 -5.94
N PRO A 146 -0.94 -1.26 -6.83
CA PRO A 146 -2.29 -1.03 -7.27
C PRO A 146 -3.28 -1.22 -6.12
N LEU A 147 -4.36 -0.46 -6.15
CA LEU A 147 -5.51 -0.67 -5.28
C LEU A 147 -6.22 -1.97 -5.68
N VAL A 148 -6.20 -2.95 -4.78
CA VAL A 148 -6.74 -4.29 -5.04
C VAL A 148 -8.24 -4.30 -4.89
N THR A 149 -8.76 -3.73 -3.78
CA THR A 149 -10.18 -3.71 -3.50
C THR A 149 -10.62 -2.40 -2.84
N MET A 150 -11.84 -1.97 -3.14
CA MET A 150 -12.57 -0.96 -2.36
C MET A 150 -13.72 -1.58 -1.55
N ASP A 151 -13.88 -2.90 -1.58
CA ASP A 151 -14.86 -3.61 -0.76
C ASP A 151 -14.32 -3.80 0.66
N PRO A 152 -14.92 -3.15 1.69
CA PRO A 152 -14.46 -3.27 3.06
C PRO A 152 -14.42 -4.72 3.56
N ALA A 153 -15.43 -5.54 3.23
CA ALA A 153 -15.50 -6.92 3.69
C ALA A 153 -14.35 -7.81 3.15
N GLN A 154 -13.68 -7.36 2.08
CA GLN A 154 -12.57 -8.08 1.44
C GLN A 154 -11.21 -7.41 1.68
N VAL A 155 -11.15 -6.40 2.54
CA VAL A 155 -9.90 -5.69 2.81
C VAL A 155 -8.88 -6.59 3.49
N TYR A 156 -7.65 -6.47 2.99
CA TYR A 156 -6.51 -7.26 3.48
C TYR A 156 -5.22 -6.43 3.57
N TYR A 157 -5.04 -5.49 2.64
CA TYR A 157 -3.83 -4.69 2.54
C TYR A 157 -3.99 -3.34 3.21
N ALA A 158 -2.90 -2.89 3.84
CA ALA A 158 -2.89 -1.59 4.53
C ALA A 158 -3.24 -0.42 3.60
N PHE A 159 -2.80 -0.47 2.33
CA PHE A 159 -3.13 0.56 1.35
C PHE A 159 -4.62 0.56 0.99
N ASP A 160 -5.23 -0.61 0.75
CA ASP A 160 -6.66 -0.72 0.50
C ASP A 160 -7.47 -0.23 1.72
N ALA A 161 -7.05 -0.64 2.93
CA ALA A 161 -7.66 -0.19 4.18
C ALA A 161 -7.60 1.33 4.34
N HIS A 162 -6.47 1.94 3.98
CA HIS A 162 -6.31 3.39 4.00
C HIS A 162 -7.26 4.08 3.02
N MET A 163 -7.37 3.60 1.78
CA MET A 163 -8.30 4.16 0.78
C MET A 163 -9.77 3.98 1.18
N ILE A 164 -10.12 2.81 1.71
CA ILE A 164 -11.48 2.53 2.21
C ILE A 164 -11.85 3.52 3.32
N ARG A 165 -10.93 3.86 4.23
CA ARG A 165 -11.16 4.85 5.29
C ARG A 165 -11.39 6.28 4.78
N GLN A 166 -10.91 6.61 3.59
CA GLN A 166 -11.21 7.90 2.98
C GLN A 166 -12.64 7.94 2.39
N LEU A 167 -13.19 6.78 2.03
CA LEU A 167 -14.48 6.66 1.34
C LEU A 167 -15.64 6.30 2.27
N PHE A 168 -15.37 5.58 3.37
CA PHE A 168 -16.38 4.99 4.24
C PHE A 168 -16.06 5.24 5.70
N ASP A 169 -17.11 5.33 6.52
CA ASP A 169 -17.00 5.33 7.97
C ASP A 169 -17.53 4.05 8.59
N ARG A 170 -17.18 3.86 9.85
CA ARG A 170 -17.60 2.77 10.72
C ARG A 170 -18.59 3.29 11.76
N LEU A 171 -19.23 2.40 12.50
CA LEU A 171 -20.11 2.80 13.61
C LEU A 171 -19.37 3.60 14.66
N VAL A 172 -18.17 3.16 14.97
CA VAL A 172 -17.28 3.75 15.99
C VAL A 172 -15.85 3.77 15.47
N SER A 173 -14.98 4.58 16.06
CA SER A 173 -13.58 4.69 15.74
C SER A 173 -12.72 4.52 16.98
N PHE A 174 -11.52 3.95 16.83
CA PHE A 174 -10.56 3.85 17.90
C PHE A 174 -9.56 5.01 17.85
N ASP A 175 -9.34 5.66 18.97
CA ASP A 175 -8.32 6.69 19.12
C ASP A 175 -7.11 6.10 19.84
N ALA A 176 -6.05 5.85 19.08
CA ALA A 176 -4.82 5.24 19.60
C ALA A 176 -4.13 6.11 20.67
N ALA A 177 -4.28 7.43 20.61
CA ALA A 177 -3.64 8.34 21.57
C ALA A 177 -4.26 8.24 22.97
N SER A 178 -5.60 8.11 23.05
CA SER A 178 -6.32 7.97 24.32
C SER A 178 -6.62 6.51 24.70
N GLY A 179 -6.46 5.55 23.77
CA GLY A 179 -6.84 4.16 23.93
C GLY A 179 -8.37 3.95 24.03
N GLN A 180 -9.16 4.94 23.60
CA GLN A 180 -10.61 4.96 23.75
C GLN A 180 -11.33 4.79 22.42
N VAL A 181 -12.50 4.16 22.46
CA VAL A 181 -13.42 4.15 21.32
C VAL A 181 -14.22 5.46 21.32
N LYS A 182 -14.27 6.11 20.16
CA LYS A 182 -14.98 7.37 19.93
C LYS A 182 -16.19 7.18 19.04
N PRO A 183 -17.24 8.02 19.22
CA PRO A 183 -18.39 8.04 18.32
C PRO A 183 -17.99 8.37 16.86
N ALA A 184 -18.57 7.61 15.90
CA ALA A 184 -18.51 7.91 14.48
C ALA A 184 -19.93 7.94 13.89
N LEU A 185 -20.35 6.95 13.09
CA LEU A 185 -21.74 6.88 12.61
C LEU A 185 -22.75 6.56 13.74
N ALA A 186 -22.33 5.82 14.77
CA ALA A 186 -23.06 5.75 16.03
C ALA A 186 -22.57 6.85 16.97
N HIS A 187 -23.50 7.66 17.49
CA HIS A 187 -23.17 8.71 18.45
C HIS A 187 -23.10 8.22 19.88
N ALA A 188 -23.73 7.06 20.17
CA ALA A 188 -23.73 6.40 21.46
C ALA A 188 -23.94 4.89 21.26
N TRP A 189 -23.55 4.12 22.25
CA TRP A 189 -23.79 2.68 22.33
C TRP A 189 -23.95 2.22 23.77
N GLU A 190 -24.66 1.11 23.94
CA GLU A 190 -24.92 0.49 25.22
C GLU A 190 -24.58 -1.00 25.15
N CYS A 191 -24.19 -1.58 26.27
CA CYS A 191 -23.86 -2.99 26.40
C CYS A 191 -24.56 -3.59 27.61
N SER A 192 -25.15 -4.77 27.44
CA SER A 192 -25.72 -5.54 28.55
C SER A 192 -24.64 -5.91 29.57
N ARG A 193 -25.04 -6.15 30.81
CA ARG A 193 -24.11 -6.45 31.93
C ARG A 193 -23.26 -7.70 31.66
N ASP A 194 -23.82 -8.68 30.99
CA ASP A 194 -23.15 -9.94 30.58
C ASP A 194 -22.37 -9.81 29.25
N ALA A 195 -22.41 -8.61 28.66
CA ALA A 195 -21.72 -8.30 27.38
C ALA A 195 -22.13 -9.18 26.21
N THR A 196 -23.39 -9.63 26.18
CA THR A 196 -23.95 -10.42 25.06
C THR A 196 -24.88 -9.60 24.17
N VAL A 197 -25.36 -8.42 24.62
CA VAL A 197 -26.22 -7.55 23.80
C VAL A 197 -25.62 -6.17 23.69
N TRP A 198 -25.48 -5.69 22.48
CA TRP A 198 -24.97 -4.37 22.15
C TRP A 198 -25.99 -3.57 21.35
N GLN A 199 -26.22 -2.32 21.73
CA GLN A 199 -27.10 -1.39 21.05
C GLN A 199 -26.33 -0.19 20.55
N PHE A 200 -26.52 0.17 19.26
CA PHE A 200 -25.85 1.30 18.62
C PHE A 200 -26.88 2.32 18.15
N HIS A 201 -26.75 3.55 18.65
CA HIS A 201 -27.63 4.68 18.34
C HIS A 201 -27.00 5.51 17.23
N LEU A 202 -27.60 5.50 16.04
CA LEU A 202 -27.08 6.16 14.85
C LEU A 202 -27.30 7.68 14.90
N ARG A 203 -26.27 8.43 14.50
CA ARG A 203 -26.39 9.88 14.40
C ARG A 203 -27.31 10.31 13.27
N ARG A 204 -27.87 11.51 13.38
CA ARG A 204 -28.64 12.18 12.33
C ARG A 204 -27.69 12.94 11.42
N GLY A 205 -28.10 13.12 10.15
CA GLY A 205 -27.36 13.94 9.20
C GLY A 205 -26.06 13.31 8.70
N ALA A 206 -25.89 11.99 8.83
CA ALA A 206 -24.85 11.25 8.14
C ALA A 206 -25.39 10.80 6.77
N TYR A 207 -24.81 11.31 5.69
CA TYR A 207 -25.26 11.04 4.32
C TYR A 207 -24.18 10.25 3.57
N PHE A 208 -24.62 9.32 2.76
CA PHE A 208 -23.78 8.71 1.74
C PHE A 208 -23.48 9.71 0.62
N HIS A 209 -22.41 9.49 -0.13
CA HIS A 209 -21.99 10.36 -1.23
C HIS A 209 -23.08 10.57 -2.31
N HIS A 210 -24.02 9.63 -2.44
CA HIS A 210 -25.17 9.74 -3.35
C HIS A 210 -26.37 10.48 -2.75
N GLY A 211 -26.24 11.04 -1.55
CA GLY A 211 -27.19 11.94 -0.91
C GLY A 211 -28.28 11.30 -0.06
N HIS A 212 -28.32 9.96 0.09
CA HIS A 212 -29.25 9.30 1.01
C HIS A 212 -28.69 9.29 2.44
N GLU A 213 -29.55 9.55 3.41
CA GLU A 213 -29.20 9.48 4.83
C GLU A 213 -29.00 8.02 5.26
N LEU A 214 -27.96 7.78 6.07
CA LEU A 214 -27.69 6.49 6.69
C LEU A 214 -28.85 6.04 7.57
N THR A 215 -29.20 4.77 7.46
CA THR A 215 -30.24 4.12 8.29
C THR A 215 -29.70 2.87 8.99
N ALA A 216 -30.48 2.37 9.95
CA ALA A 216 -30.18 1.12 10.65
C ALA A 216 -30.23 -0.10 9.70
N ASP A 217 -31.02 -0.04 8.61
CA ASP A 217 -31.07 -1.09 7.58
C ASP A 217 -29.75 -1.21 6.83
N ASP A 218 -29.06 -0.09 6.56
CA ASP A 218 -27.73 -0.11 5.92
C ASP A 218 -26.69 -0.77 6.83
N VAL A 219 -26.77 -0.48 8.13
CA VAL A 219 -25.89 -1.08 9.13
C VAL A 219 -26.14 -2.59 9.24
N ALA A 220 -27.41 -3.00 9.39
CA ALA A 220 -27.76 -4.42 9.47
C ALA A 220 -27.31 -5.18 8.22
N TYR A 221 -27.61 -4.63 7.02
CA TYR A 221 -27.14 -5.18 5.74
C TYR A 221 -25.63 -5.34 5.71
N THR A 222 -24.87 -4.33 6.12
CA THR A 222 -23.40 -4.36 6.12
C THR A 222 -22.86 -5.46 7.04
N LEU A 223 -23.37 -5.55 8.26
CA LEU A 223 -22.92 -6.53 9.23
C LEU A 223 -23.30 -7.95 8.82
N GLU A 224 -24.53 -8.18 8.29
CA GLU A 224 -24.92 -9.49 7.75
C GLU A 224 -24.03 -9.91 6.56
N ARG A 225 -23.78 -8.99 5.62
CA ARG A 225 -22.89 -9.24 4.50
C ARG A 225 -21.47 -9.58 4.95
N LEU A 226 -20.96 -8.90 5.98
CA LEU A 226 -19.64 -9.17 6.56
C LEU A 226 -19.60 -10.55 7.24
N ARG A 227 -20.66 -10.92 7.97
CA ARG A 227 -20.80 -12.22 8.65
C ARG A 227 -20.82 -13.40 7.67
N GLU A 228 -21.51 -13.22 6.54
CA GLU A 228 -21.61 -14.24 5.48
C GLU A 228 -20.36 -14.30 4.59
N GLY A 229 -19.49 -13.31 4.65
CA GLY A 229 -18.24 -13.23 3.90
C GLY A 229 -17.20 -14.26 4.35
N LYS A 230 -16.07 -14.32 3.62
CA LYS A 230 -14.97 -15.23 3.97
C LYS A 230 -13.83 -14.53 4.70
N ALA A 231 -13.30 -13.45 4.16
CA ALA A 231 -12.04 -12.88 4.62
C ALA A 231 -12.09 -12.30 6.05
N ASN A 232 -13.11 -11.50 6.35
CA ASN A 232 -13.23 -10.76 7.61
C ASN A 232 -14.46 -11.15 8.44
N SER A 233 -15.13 -12.26 8.13
CA SER A 233 -16.29 -12.77 8.90
C SER A 233 -15.95 -13.11 10.35
N TRP A 234 -14.68 -13.34 10.66
CA TRP A 234 -14.18 -13.58 12.01
C TRP A 234 -14.56 -12.45 12.99
N LEU A 235 -14.67 -11.22 12.52
CA LEU A 235 -15.11 -10.06 13.33
C LEU A 235 -16.49 -10.28 13.98
N LEU A 236 -17.34 -11.05 13.31
CA LEU A 236 -18.73 -11.29 13.68
C LEU A 236 -19.02 -12.77 13.97
N ARG A 237 -17.99 -13.62 14.18
CA ARG A 237 -18.16 -15.07 14.35
C ARG A 237 -19.06 -15.49 15.53
N ASN A 238 -19.17 -14.62 16.54
CA ASN A 238 -20.03 -14.84 17.70
C ASN A 238 -21.36 -14.08 17.65
N VAL A 239 -21.68 -13.42 16.52
CA VAL A 239 -22.96 -12.75 16.33
C VAL A 239 -24.06 -13.75 16.01
N GLU A 240 -25.11 -13.79 16.84
CA GLU A 240 -26.31 -14.61 16.64
C GLU A 240 -27.38 -13.87 15.85
N ALA A 241 -27.68 -12.63 16.24
CA ALA A 241 -28.72 -11.83 15.64
C ALA A 241 -28.34 -10.36 15.50
N ILE A 242 -28.85 -9.74 14.42
CA ILE A 242 -28.76 -8.30 14.17
C ILE A 242 -30.18 -7.81 13.93
N GLU A 243 -30.67 -6.96 14.82
CA GLU A 243 -32.07 -6.48 14.82
C GLU A 243 -32.12 -4.96 14.62
N VAL A 244 -33.07 -4.52 13.82
CA VAL A 244 -33.34 -3.11 13.57
C VAL A 244 -34.60 -2.68 14.33
N SER A 245 -34.45 -1.68 15.21
CA SER A 245 -35.56 -1.09 15.96
C SER A 245 -35.76 0.36 15.51
N GLY A 246 -36.44 0.52 14.38
CA GLY A 246 -36.61 1.81 13.72
C GLY A 246 -35.37 2.28 12.98
N PRO A 247 -35.37 3.49 12.42
CA PRO A 247 -34.35 3.91 11.44
C PRO A 247 -32.94 4.17 12.04
N ARG A 248 -32.78 4.17 13.38
CA ARG A 248 -31.56 4.66 14.04
C ARG A 248 -31.06 3.80 15.18
N LEU A 249 -31.64 2.63 15.40
CA LEU A 249 -31.21 1.73 16.47
C LEU A 249 -30.94 0.34 15.88
N VAL A 250 -29.71 -0.14 16.09
CA VAL A 250 -29.28 -1.49 15.74
C VAL A 250 -28.92 -2.22 17.02
N THR A 251 -29.48 -3.40 17.21
CA THR A 251 -29.15 -4.30 18.31
C THR A 251 -28.42 -5.51 17.76
N VAL A 252 -27.27 -5.84 18.36
CA VAL A 252 -26.47 -7.01 18.02
C VAL A 252 -26.42 -7.94 19.22
N THR A 253 -26.87 -9.18 19.03
CA THR A 253 -26.84 -10.24 20.05
C THR A 253 -25.71 -11.21 19.76
N LEU A 254 -24.93 -11.54 20.79
CA LEU A 254 -23.76 -12.40 20.71
C LEU A 254 -24.00 -13.73 21.43
N ALA A 255 -23.51 -14.83 20.88
CA ALA A 255 -23.54 -16.17 21.48
C ALA A 255 -22.64 -16.30 22.73
N LYS A 256 -21.62 -15.45 22.83
CA LYS A 256 -20.63 -15.44 23.91
C LYS A 256 -20.35 -14.01 24.35
N PRO A 257 -20.04 -13.78 25.65
CA PRO A 257 -19.67 -12.46 26.13
C PRO A 257 -18.49 -11.86 25.36
N ASN A 258 -18.63 -10.62 24.91
CA ASN A 258 -17.53 -9.84 24.33
C ASN A 258 -17.61 -8.38 24.81
N ARG A 259 -16.79 -8.01 25.80
CA ARG A 259 -16.77 -6.68 26.42
C ARG A 259 -16.11 -5.62 25.54
N ILE A 260 -15.44 -6.03 24.49
CA ILE A 260 -14.77 -5.15 23.53
C ILE A 260 -15.36 -5.25 22.11
N PHE A 261 -16.58 -5.77 21.96
CA PHE A 261 -17.20 -5.97 20.64
C PHE A 261 -17.25 -4.67 19.82
N HIS A 262 -17.51 -3.53 20.45
CA HIS A 262 -17.46 -2.23 19.77
C HIS A 262 -16.08 -1.92 19.15
N ARG A 263 -14.98 -2.46 19.68
CA ARG A 263 -13.63 -2.31 19.07
C ARG A 263 -13.50 -3.12 17.78
N PHE A 264 -14.19 -4.27 17.69
CA PHE A 264 -14.25 -5.05 16.43
C PHE A 264 -14.90 -4.23 15.31
N LEU A 265 -15.88 -3.40 15.66
CA LEU A 265 -16.55 -2.50 14.72
C LEU A 265 -15.74 -1.23 14.36
N CYS A 266 -14.55 -1.05 14.95
CA CYS A 266 -13.57 -0.06 14.49
C CYS A 266 -12.76 -0.55 13.29
N SER A 267 -12.77 -1.85 12.98
CA SER A 267 -12.08 -2.42 11.82
C SER A 267 -12.58 -1.79 10.51
N THR A 268 -11.66 -1.56 9.59
CA THR A 268 -11.98 -1.08 8.23
C THR A 268 -12.96 -2.02 7.52
N ALA A 269 -12.88 -3.32 7.80
CA ALA A 269 -13.80 -4.31 7.23
C ALA A 269 -15.27 -4.10 7.64
N ALA A 270 -15.51 -3.43 8.78
CA ALA A 270 -16.84 -3.10 9.27
C ALA A 270 -17.34 -1.71 8.81
N SER A 271 -16.75 -1.13 7.77
CA SER A 271 -17.20 0.13 7.18
C SER A 271 -18.61 -0.02 6.58
N ILE A 272 -19.47 0.97 6.85
CA ILE A 272 -20.89 0.87 6.52
C ILE A 272 -21.16 1.18 5.04
N LEU A 273 -21.96 0.33 4.43
CA LEU A 273 -22.33 0.36 3.01
C LEU A 273 -23.80 0.76 2.84
N PRO A 274 -24.17 1.47 1.77
CA PRO A 274 -25.57 1.69 1.42
C PRO A 274 -26.18 0.39 0.86
N ARG A 275 -27.23 -0.13 1.52
CA ARG A 275 -27.87 -1.39 1.12
C ARG A 275 -28.34 -1.39 -0.33
N ASP A 276 -29.17 -0.43 -0.71
CA ASP A 276 -29.86 -0.44 -2.00
C ASP A 276 -28.91 -0.29 -3.20
N PRO A 277 -27.91 0.62 -3.23
CA PRO A 277 -26.96 0.70 -4.32
C PRO A 277 -26.11 -0.57 -4.49
N VAL A 278 -25.66 -1.18 -3.39
CA VAL A 278 -24.85 -2.40 -3.44
C VAL A 278 -25.67 -3.59 -3.94
N GLN A 279 -26.91 -3.75 -3.48
CA GLN A 279 -27.78 -4.84 -3.91
C GLN A 279 -28.23 -4.68 -5.37
N ARG A 280 -28.42 -3.44 -5.85
CA ARG A 280 -28.86 -3.18 -7.22
C ARG A 280 -27.81 -3.52 -8.25
N ASP A 281 -26.52 -3.26 -7.96
CA ASP A 281 -25.44 -3.48 -8.92
C ASP A 281 -24.15 -3.91 -8.19
N PRO A 282 -24.10 -5.15 -7.69
CA PRO A 282 -22.98 -5.63 -6.87
C PRO A 282 -21.65 -5.73 -7.63
N GLU A 283 -21.67 -5.83 -8.97
CA GLU A 283 -20.45 -5.94 -9.78
C GLU A 283 -19.84 -4.58 -10.09
N HIS A 284 -20.64 -3.58 -10.50
CA HIS A 284 -20.13 -2.28 -10.92
C HIS A 284 -20.07 -1.25 -9.79
N TYR A 285 -20.74 -1.50 -8.66
CA TYR A 285 -20.73 -0.59 -7.50
C TYR A 285 -19.30 -0.22 -7.08
N TRP A 286 -18.38 -1.18 -7.10
CA TRP A 286 -16.99 -1.00 -6.67
C TRP A 286 -16.12 -0.20 -7.65
N LEU A 287 -16.61 0.11 -8.85
CA LEU A 287 -15.93 1.01 -9.76
C LEU A 287 -15.98 2.46 -9.25
N ARG A 288 -17.12 2.83 -8.64
CA ARG A 288 -17.36 4.15 -8.05
C ARG A 288 -18.22 4.03 -6.78
N PRO A 289 -17.66 3.47 -5.70
CA PRO A 289 -18.43 3.21 -4.50
C PRO A 289 -18.88 4.51 -3.83
N SER A 290 -20.02 4.45 -3.14
CA SER A 290 -20.64 5.56 -2.43
C SER A 290 -20.67 5.24 -0.95
N GLY A 291 -19.72 5.78 -0.19
CA GLY A 291 -19.65 5.68 1.27
C GLY A 291 -20.16 6.93 1.97
N THR A 292 -19.87 7.03 3.27
CA THR A 292 -20.16 8.19 4.12
C THR A 292 -18.92 9.03 4.42
N GLY A 293 -17.74 8.61 3.94
CA GLY A 293 -16.45 9.16 4.30
C GLY A 293 -16.16 10.57 3.80
N PRO A 294 -15.01 11.15 4.20
CA PRO A 294 -14.63 12.54 3.88
C PRO A 294 -14.35 12.79 2.40
N PHE A 295 -14.09 11.75 1.63
CA PHE A 295 -13.86 11.84 0.18
C PHE A 295 -14.76 10.89 -0.57
N MET A 296 -15.04 11.24 -1.82
CA MET A 296 -15.82 10.44 -2.76
C MET A 296 -15.03 10.21 -4.06
N VAL A 297 -15.26 9.06 -4.71
CA VAL A 297 -14.57 8.74 -5.96
C VAL A 297 -15.12 9.60 -7.09
N LYS A 298 -14.26 10.44 -7.68
CA LYS A 298 -14.54 11.21 -8.89
C LYS A 298 -14.24 10.40 -10.13
N GLU A 299 -13.05 9.80 -10.19
CA GLU A 299 -12.58 9.03 -11.32
C GLU A 299 -11.72 7.85 -10.84
N ARG A 300 -11.83 6.72 -11.49
CA ARG A 300 -10.95 5.57 -11.33
C ARG A 300 -10.66 4.94 -12.67
N ASN A 301 -9.39 4.74 -12.96
CA ASN A 301 -8.92 3.97 -14.13
C ASN A 301 -7.65 3.18 -13.76
N GLU A 302 -6.97 2.58 -14.74
CA GLU A 302 -5.76 1.77 -14.52
C GLU A 302 -4.56 2.59 -14.02
N ASP A 303 -4.53 3.89 -14.30
CA ASP A 303 -3.40 4.78 -14.01
C ASP A 303 -3.59 5.60 -12.75
N ARG A 304 -4.85 5.84 -12.34
CA ARG A 304 -5.13 6.75 -11.21
C ARG A 304 -6.48 6.54 -10.55
N LEU A 305 -6.52 6.93 -9.27
CA LEU A 305 -7.75 7.16 -8.50
C LEU A 305 -7.81 8.64 -8.13
N VAL A 306 -8.89 9.32 -8.49
CA VAL A 306 -9.16 10.72 -8.15
C VAL A 306 -10.30 10.78 -7.15
N LEU A 307 -10.05 11.43 -6.04
CA LEU A 307 -11.00 11.65 -4.96
C LEU A 307 -11.34 13.14 -4.87
N ASP A 308 -12.63 13.48 -4.76
CA ASP A 308 -13.11 14.82 -4.43
C ASP A 308 -13.56 14.87 -2.96
N ALA A 309 -13.38 15.97 -2.28
CA ALA A 309 -13.88 16.15 -0.92
C ALA A 309 -15.40 16.05 -0.87
N HIS A 310 -15.95 15.33 0.12
CA HIS A 310 -17.38 15.23 0.38
C HIS A 310 -17.89 16.51 1.05
N PRO A 311 -18.67 17.36 0.38
CA PRO A 311 -19.08 18.66 0.94
C PRO A 311 -19.96 18.54 2.19
N GLY A 312 -20.77 17.46 2.25
CA GLY A 312 -21.72 17.18 3.34
C GLY A 312 -21.19 16.22 4.39
N TYR A 313 -19.89 16.03 4.47
CA TYR A 313 -19.31 15.11 5.47
C TYR A 313 -19.66 15.54 6.89
N TYR A 314 -20.28 14.64 7.66
CA TYR A 314 -20.77 14.94 9.02
C TYR A 314 -19.65 15.29 10.01
N GLY A 315 -18.43 14.84 9.76
CA GLY A 315 -17.23 15.15 10.54
C GLY A 315 -16.52 16.45 10.12
N GLY A 316 -17.16 17.29 9.30
CA GLY A 316 -16.59 18.49 8.69
C GLY A 316 -15.87 18.19 7.36
N ARG A 317 -16.10 19.05 6.35
CA ARG A 317 -15.47 18.92 5.03
C ARG A 317 -13.95 18.89 5.15
N ALA A 318 -13.29 18.06 4.36
CA ALA A 318 -11.83 18.08 4.23
C ALA A 318 -11.32 19.45 3.77
N HIS A 319 -10.12 19.83 4.21
CA HIS A 319 -9.48 21.10 3.79
C HIS A 319 -8.98 21.02 2.34
N LEU A 320 -8.49 19.85 1.91
CA LEU A 320 -8.20 19.61 0.50
C LEU A 320 -9.51 19.53 -0.30
N ASP A 321 -9.49 20.02 -1.54
CA ASP A 321 -10.58 19.84 -2.50
C ASP A 321 -10.56 18.43 -3.11
N GLY A 322 -9.37 17.84 -3.26
CA GLY A 322 -9.25 16.48 -3.75
C GLY A 322 -7.87 15.87 -3.58
N VAL A 323 -7.81 14.57 -3.87
CA VAL A 323 -6.60 13.76 -3.82
C VAL A 323 -6.49 12.93 -5.09
N VAL A 324 -5.31 12.91 -5.71
CA VAL A 324 -4.98 12.05 -6.84
C VAL A 324 -3.98 11.00 -6.40
N ILE A 325 -4.36 9.75 -6.48
CA ILE A 325 -3.46 8.61 -6.30
C ILE A 325 -3.04 8.15 -7.69
N ALA A 326 -1.77 8.32 -8.02
CA ALA A 326 -1.21 8.00 -9.33
C ALA A 326 -0.43 6.68 -9.26
N LEU A 327 -0.82 5.69 -10.08
CA LEU A 327 -0.09 4.43 -10.17
C LEU A 327 1.13 4.61 -11.08
N VAL A 328 2.32 4.48 -10.48
CA VAL A 328 3.61 4.65 -11.15
C VAL A 328 4.31 3.29 -11.20
N PRO A 329 4.82 2.84 -12.37
CA PRO A 329 5.52 1.57 -12.47
C PRO A 329 6.76 1.51 -11.57
N PRO A 330 7.04 0.37 -10.88
CA PRO A 330 8.09 0.25 -9.87
C PRO A 330 9.52 0.33 -10.41
N ASP A 331 9.77 -0.02 -11.68
CA ASP A 331 11.13 -0.23 -12.23
C ASP A 331 11.74 1.00 -12.91
N GLN A 332 11.20 2.18 -12.73
CA GLN A 332 11.56 3.35 -13.54
C GLN A 332 12.62 4.29 -12.90
N GLY A 333 13.35 3.81 -11.87
CA GLY A 333 14.39 4.61 -11.21
C GLY A 333 13.86 5.65 -10.21
N LEU A 334 12.55 5.63 -9.96
CA LEU A 334 11.95 6.11 -8.75
C LEU A 334 12.03 4.93 -7.78
N ASP A 335 12.89 5.01 -6.79
CA ASP A 335 13.19 3.91 -5.87
C ASP A 335 11.89 3.40 -5.23
N SER A 336 11.60 2.12 -5.36
CA SER A 336 10.28 1.52 -5.15
C SER A 336 9.70 1.65 -3.73
N GLN A 337 10.52 1.92 -2.74
CA GLN A 337 10.11 2.23 -1.36
C GLN A 337 9.84 3.73 -1.13
N GLN A 338 10.23 4.60 -2.07
CA GLN A 338 10.41 6.02 -1.80
C GLN A 338 9.39 6.95 -2.46
N CYS A 339 8.51 6.49 -3.37
CA CYS A 339 7.67 7.43 -4.10
C CYS A 339 6.53 8.04 -3.28
N TRP A 340 5.83 7.26 -2.49
CA TRP A 340 4.85 7.77 -1.53
C TRP A 340 5.55 8.49 -0.38
N GLU A 341 6.63 7.89 0.11
CA GLU A 341 7.41 8.35 1.25
C GLU A 341 8.25 9.60 0.92
N ARG A 342 8.75 9.76 -0.32
CA ARG A 342 9.59 10.91 -0.73
C ARG A 342 8.86 12.22 -0.95
N LEU A 343 7.58 12.20 -1.28
CA LEU A 343 6.85 13.42 -1.59
C LEU A 343 6.14 14.03 -0.38
N VAL A 344 5.90 13.17 0.58
CA VAL A 344 5.43 13.50 1.90
C VAL A 344 6.35 12.89 2.95
N LEU A 345 7.08 11.79 2.60
CA LEU A 345 7.79 10.88 3.45
C LEU A 345 9.16 10.55 2.82
N ASP A 346 10.27 11.08 3.28
CA ASP A 346 11.60 10.70 2.80
C ASP A 346 12.26 9.73 3.78
N HIS A 347 12.56 8.51 3.31
CA HIS A 347 13.23 7.51 4.14
C HIS A 347 14.75 7.56 4.08
N ASP A 348 15.36 8.00 3.00
CA ASP A 348 16.81 8.01 2.84
C ASP A 348 17.26 9.05 1.81
N ALA A 349 17.05 10.35 2.09
CA ALA A 349 17.82 11.38 1.40
C ALA A 349 19.27 11.28 1.86
N LYS A 350 20.01 10.33 1.31
CA LYS A 350 21.45 10.44 1.26
C LYS A 350 21.78 11.68 0.43
N GLU A 351 22.05 12.78 1.17
CA GLU A 351 22.91 13.88 0.77
C GLU A 351 22.79 14.40 -0.68
N GLN A 352 21.63 14.81 -1.10
CA GLN A 352 21.52 15.77 -2.20
C GLN A 352 20.86 17.06 -1.70
N GLY A 353 21.60 17.84 -0.93
CA GLY A 353 21.66 19.30 -0.78
C GLY A 353 20.39 20.16 -0.78
N ARG A 354 19.18 19.65 -0.96
CA ARG A 354 17.94 20.43 -1.10
C ARG A 354 16.92 20.29 0.04
N GLU A 355 17.12 19.38 1.00
CA GLU A 355 16.14 19.09 2.06
C GLU A 355 16.58 19.50 3.46
N HIS A 356 17.59 20.35 3.59
CA HIS A 356 17.99 20.92 4.87
C HIS A 356 16.85 21.81 5.39
N GLY A 357 16.08 21.30 6.37
CA GLY A 357 15.04 22.04 7.06
C GLY A 357 13.62 21.50 6.97
N TRP A 358 13.37 20.39 6.29
CA TRP A 358 12.04 19.79 6.29
C TRP A 358 11.71 19.15 7.66
N PRO A 359 10.51 19.38 8.20
CA PRO A 359 10.07 18.68 9.40
C PRO A 359 10.09 17.18 9.19
N LYS A 360 10.58 16.43 10.20
CA LYS A 360 10.61 14.98 10.21
C LYS A 360 9.68 14.46 11.29
N LEU A 361 8.86 13.49 10.92
CA LEU A 361 8.04 12.75 11.85
C LEU A 361 8.56 11.32 11.92
N GLU A 362 9.18 10.96 13.05
CA GLU A 362 9.64 9.61 13.30
C GLU A 362 8.64 8.90 14.21
N SER A 363 8.23 7.70 13.83
CA SER A 363 7.33 6.87 14.62
C SER A 363 7.86 5.44 14.68
N LEU A 364 7.92 4.88 15.88
CA LEU A 364 8.17 3.46 16.06
C LEU A 364 6.92 2.69 15.64
N LEU A 365 7.06 1.81 14.64
CA LEU A 365 5.95 1.00 14.18
C LEU A 365 5.49 0.06 15.30
N GLN A 366 4.20 0.01 15.55
CA GLN A 366 3.58 -0.89 16.51
C GLN A 366 3.46 -2.30 15.92
N GLY A 367 4.60 -2.96 15.76
CA GLY A 367 4.68 -4.27 15.13
C GLY A 367 6.12 -4.73 14.97
N CYS A 368 6.32 -5.83 14.28
CA CYS A 368 7.65 -6.39 14.06
C CYS A 368 7.78 -7.08 12.70
N MET A 369 8.99 -7.24 12.24
CA MET A 369 9.33 -8.19 11.20
C MET A 369 9.51 -9.58 11.83
N LEU A 370 8.87 -10.57 11.22
CA LEU A 370 8.86 -11.94 11.72
C LEU A 370 8.84 -12.96 10.57
N MET A 371 9.13 -14.19 10.90
CA MET A 371 9.02 -15.34 10.00
C MET A 371 8.10 -16.39 10.62
N THR A 372 7.08 -16.81 9.86
CA THR A 372 6.18 -17.93 10.23
C THR A 372 6.62 -19.21 9.56
N TRP A 373 6.39 -20.35 10.23
CA TRP A 373 6.64 -21.68 9.70
C TRP A 373 5.35 -22.37 9.29
N ASN A 374 5.31 -22.89 8.06
CA ASN A 374 4.18 -23.68 7.59
C ASN A 374 4.15 -25.06 8.25
N ARG A 375 3.28 -25.21 9.24
CA ARG A 375 3.11 -26.45 9.99
C ARG A 375 2.13 -27.43 9.31
N ASN A 376 1.53 -27.02 8.20
CA ASN A 376 0.59 -27.84 7.42
C ASN A 376 1.27 -28.52 6.23
N LYS A 377 2.57 -28.23 5.98
CA LYS A 377 3.35 -28.80 4.88
C LYS A 377 4.49 -29.67 5.42
N PRO A 378 4.76 -30.88 4.84
CA PRO A 378 5.91 -31.69 5.22
C PRO A 378 7.23 -30.99 4.88
N GLY A 379 8.25 -31.17 5.72
CA GLY A 379 9.58 -30.59 5.54
C GLY A 379 10.35 -30.42 6.84
N PRO A 380 11.58 -29.88 6.81
CA PRO A 380 12.42 -29.72 8.00
C PRO A 380 11.78 -28.83 9.07
N GLN A 381 10.94 -27.87 8.68
CA GLN A 381 10.21 -26.98 9.58
C GLN A 381 9.22 -27.71 10.51
N GLN A 382 8.92 -28.98 10.28
CA GLN A 382 8.10 -29.77 11.20
C GLN A 382 8.82 -30.04 12.52
N SER A 383 10.16 -30.17 12.50
CA SER A 383 10.96 -30.34 13.70
C SER A 383 11.07 -29.04 14.50
N GLN A 384 10.67 -29.06 15.76
CA GLN A 384 10.87 -27.93 16.67
C GLN A 384 12.36 -27.64 16.89
N LEU A 385 13.19 -28.67 16.94
CA LEU A 385 14.64 -28.51 17.10
C LEU A 385 15.25 -27.79 15.90
N PHE A 386 14.79 -28.12 14.68
CA PHE A 386 15.20 -27.39 13.48
C PHE A 386 14.81 -25.90 13.56
N ARG A 387 13.56 -25.58 13.90
CA ARG A 387 13.12 -24.20 14.01
C ARG A 387 13.88 -23.41 15.08
N LYS A 388 14.16 -24.05 16.25
CA LYS A 388 15.01 -23.45 17.30
C LYS A 388 16.43 -23.22 16.83
N ALA A 389 16.99 -24.15 16.06
CA ALA A 389 18.32 -23.99 15.48
C ALA A 389 18.37 -22.77 14.57
N ILE A 390 17.40 -22.62 13.65
CA ILE A 390 17.32 -21.43 12.78
C ILE A 390 17.19 -20.15 13.61
N ASP A 391 16.36 -20.13 14.64
CA ASP A 391 16.22 -18.96 15.53
C ASP A 391 17.54 -18.55 16.17
N LEU A 392 18.37 -19.51 16.61
CA LEU A 392 19.72 -19.28 17.17
C LEU A 392 20.76 -18.84 16.13
N LEU A 393 20.65 -19.26 14.86
CA LEU A 393 21.54 -18.82 13.79
C LEU A 393 21.32 -17.35 13.41
N LEU A 394 20.10 -16.85 13.54
CA LEU A 394 19.75 -15.49 13.13
C LEU A 394 20.16 -14.48 14.21
N ASP A 395 21.40 -13.98 14.11
CA ASP A 395 21.92 -12.92 14.98
C ASP A 395 21.27 -11.57 14.62
N ARG A 396 20.32 -11.14 15.45
CA ARG A 396 19.58 -9.88 15.24
C ARG A 396 20.50 -8.66 15.35
N SER A 397 21.52 -8.72 16.20
CA SER A 397 22.47 -7.60 16.36
C SER A 397 23.34 -7.44 15.13
N LEU A 398 23.81 -8.55 14.57
CA LEU A 398 24.54 -8.57 13.30
C LEU A 398 23.64 -8.07 12.15
N MET A 399 22.40 -8.57 12.08
CA MET A 399 21.40 -8.14 11.08
C MET A 399 21.15 -6.63 11.13
N LEU A 400 21.03 -6.05 12.32
CA LEU A 400 20.89 -4.61 12.54
C LEU A 400 22.12 -3.84 12.04
N GLY A 401 23.32 -4.33 12.36
CA GLY A 401 24.59 -3.68 11.96
C GLY A 401 24.82 -3.70 10.45
N GLU A 402 24.51 -4.80 9.78
CA GLU A 402 24.77 -4.99 8.34
C GLU A 402 23.68 -4.41 7.43
N LEU A 403 22.42 -4.46 7.86
CA LEU A 403 21.31 -3.97 7.05
C LEU A 403 20.95 -2.52 7.34
N GLY A 404 21.10 -2.06 8.60
CA GLY A 404 20.90 -0.66 8.99
C GLY A 404 19.49 -0.10 8.65
N GLU A 405 19.46 1.14 8.18
CA GLU A 405 18.26 1.86 7.73
C GLU A 405 17.20 2.07 8.84
N ASN A 406 15.95 1.66 8.58
CA ASN A 406 14.82 1.82 9.50
C ASN A 406 14.72 0.74 10.58
N ARG A 407 15.67 -0.18 10.67
CA ARG A 407 15.70 -1.27 11.66
C ARG A 407 16.25 -0.72 12.98
N MET A 408 15.47 -0.87 14.06
CA MET A 408 15.77 -0.21 15.33
C MET A 408 16.39 -1.14 16.37
N PHE A 409 15.75 -2.25 16.66
CA PHE A 409 16.21 -3.22 17.65
C PHE A 409 15.60 -4.60 17.43
N ALA A 410 16.19 -5.61 18.09
CA ALA A 410 15.74 -6.98 18.02
C ALA A 410 14.32 -7.13 18.59
N ALA A 411 13.47 -7.90 17.89
CA ALA A 411 12.13 -8.23 18.35
C ALA A 411 12.09 -9.58 19.05
N ARG A 412 11.28 -9.68 20.09
CA ARG A 412 10.91 -10.93 20.78
C ARG A 412 9.39 -11.04 20.97
N SER A 413 8.67 -10.03 20.56
CA SER A 413 7.24 -9.86 20.71
C SER A 413 6.68 -9.15 19.49
N PHE A 414 5.36 -9.21 19.33
CA PHE A 414 4.70 -8.47 18.26
C PHE A 414 4.89 -6.96 18.41
N ARG A 415 4.71 -6.45 19.63
CA ARG A 415 4.81 -5.02 19.91
C ARG A 415 6.16 -4.66 20.50
N PRO A 416 6.71 -3.48 20.17
CA PRO A 416 7.88 -2.98 20.85
C PRO A 416 7.55 -2.68 22.32
N ASP A 417 8.20 -3.38 23.24
CA ASP A 417 8.10 -3.14 24.67
C ASP A 417 9.44 -2.63 25.21
N ALA A 418 9.39 -1.66 26.13
CA ALA A 418 10.56 -1.11 26.77
C ALA A 418 11.42 -2.17 27.50
N HIS A 419 10.80 -3.25 27.99
CA HIS A 419 11.49 -4.36 28.65
C HIS A 419 12.12 -5.37 27.68
N THR A 420 11.58 -5.51 26.46
CA THR A 420 12.13 -6.39 25.43
C THR A 420 13.34 -5.80 24.72
N ALA A 421 13.43 -4.50 24.60
CA ALA A 421 14.58 -3.80 24.01
C ALA A 421 15.91 -4.09 24.75
N LEU A 422 15.86 -4.50 26.02
CA LEU A 422 17.02 -4.78 26.87
C LEU A 422 17.42 -6.27 26.92
N ARG A 423 16.61 -7.17 26.34
CA ARG A 423 16.92 -8.61 26.34
C ARG A 423 17.61 -8.99 25.04
N HIS A 424 18.93 -9.13 25.07
CA HIS A 424 19.67 -9.67 23.93
C HIS A 424 19.18 -11.07 23.57
N VAL A 425 18.72 -11.25 22.34
CA VAL A 425 18.53 -12.59 21.75
C VAL A 425 19.93 -13.07 21.40
N ARG A 426 20.50 -13.97 22.23
CA ARG A 426 21.80 -14.54 21.95
C ARG A 426 21.71 -15.44 20.72
N SER A 427 22.51 -15.15 19.73
CA SER A 427 22.88 -16.08 18.67
C SER A 427 23.88 -17.08 19.26
N ASP A 428 23.68 -18.35 18.98
CA ASP A 428 24.58 -19.43 19.40
C ASP A 428 24.71 -20.48 18.28
N GLY A 429 25.73 -20.30 17.46
CA GLY A 429 26.00 -21.19 16.32
C GLY A 429 26.35 -22.62 16.73
N GLU A 430 27.07 -22.82 17.87
CA GLU A 430 27.42 -24.15 18.33
C GLU A 430 26.21 -24.92 18.82
N GLN A 431 25.35 -24.27 19.61
CA GLN A 431 24.08 -24.85 20.05
C GLN A 431 23.15 -25.10 18.87
N ALA A 432 23.06 -24.20 17.90
CA ALA A 432 22.26 -24.38 16.69
C ALA A 432 22.72 -25.63 15.91
N MET A 433 24.02 -25.81 15.73
CA MET A 433 24.57 -26.99 15.07
C MET A 433 24.32 -28.29 15.84
N ALA A 434 24.30 -28.24 17.18
CA ALA A 434 23.92 -29.38 18.00
C ALA A 434 22.44 -29.74 17.79
N LEU A 435 21.54 -28.76 17.79
CA LEU A 435 20.11 -28.94 17.53
C LEU A 435 19.83 -29.47 16.13
N LEU A 436 20.54 -29.00 15.09
CA LEU A 436 20.39 -29.51 13.71
C LEU A 436 20.77 -31.01 13.63
N ARG A 437 21.83 -31.43 14.34
CA ARG A 437 22.21 -32.85 14.42
C ARG A 437 21.15 -33.67 15.16
N GLU A 438 20.64 -33.17 16.29
CA GLU A 438 19.57 -33.81 17.05
C GLU A 438 18.26 -33.91 16.26
N ALA A 439 17.95 -32.88 15.46
CA ALA A 439 16.82 -32.88 14.53
C ALA A 439 17.00 -33.85 13.35
N ALA A 440 18.16 -34.49 13.21
CA ALA A 440 18.53 -35.30 12.04
C ALA A 440 18.34 -34.54 10.72
N TYR A 441 18.70 -33.24 10.70
CA TYR A 441 18.58 -32.43 9.49
C TYR A 441 19.47 -32.99 8.38
N ASP A 442 18.87 -33.31 7.24
CA ASP A 442 19.50 -34.01 6.12
C ASP A 442 20.09 -33.09 5.04
N GLY A 443 20.02 -31.76 5.25
CA GLY A 443 20.48 -30.76 4.29
C GLY A 443 19.39 -30.32 3.30
N THR A 444 18.16 -30.83 3.39
CA THR A 444 17.05 -30.38 2.53
C THR A 444 16.79 -28.89 2.73
N PRO A 445 16.90 -28.06 1.68
CA PRO A 445 16.66 -26.62 1.79
C PRO A 445 15.18 -26.35 2.11
N PHE A 446 14.93 -25.30 2.87
CA PHE A 446 13.56 -24.78 3.05
C PHE A 446 13.29 -23.57 2.17
N MET A 447 12.04 -23.44 1.73
CA MET A 447 11.59 -22.36 0.86
C MET A 447 11.09 -21.19 1.66
N LEU A 448 11.83 -20.06 1.61
CA LEU A 448 11.49 -18.81 2.27
C LEU A 448 10.84 -17.86 1.28
N TYR A 449 9.53 -17.63 1.44
CA TYR A 449 8.80 -16.67 0.65
C TYR A 449 8.79 -15.30 1.30
N THR A 450 8.86 -14.26 0.48
CA THR A 450 8.79 -12.87 0.97
C THR A 450 8.34 -11.92 -0.14
N ARG A 451 7.98 -10.70 0.25
CA ARG A 451 7.73 -9.60 -0.69
C ARG A 451 9.01 -8.86 -1.06
N ARG A 452 9.01 -8.18 -2.20
CA ARG A 452 10.17 -7.43 -2.72
C ARG A 452 10.83 -6.52 -1.67
N TRP A 453 10.06 -5.80 -0.88
CA TRP A 453 10.61 -4.89 0.15
C TRP A 453 11.26 -5.57 1.36
N HIS A 454 11.13 -6.88 1.49
CA HIS A 454 11.84 -7.69 2.47
C HIS A 454 12.86 -8.64 1.82
N GLU A 455 13.09 -8.54 0.51
CA GLU A 455 14.04 -9.42 -0.18
C GLU A 455 15.45 -9.32 0.40
N ARG A 456 15.91 -8.10 0.71
CA ARG A 456 17.22 -7.89 1.32
C ARG A 456 17.34 -8.59 2.69
N ASP A 457 16.28 -8.56 3.49
CA ASP A 457 16.21 -9.28 4.77
C ASP A 457 16.24 -10.80 4.54
N ALA A 458 15.48 -11.32 3.57
CA ALA A 458 15.44 -12.74 3.24
C ALA A 458 16.79 -13.24 2.68
N ARG A 459 17.46 -12.46 1.84
CA ARG A 459 18.79 -12.79 1.31
C ARG A 459 19.85 -12.81 2.42
N TRP A 460 19.74 -11.91 3.39
CA TRP A 460 20.60 -11.94 4.57
C TRP A 460 20.39 -13.24 5.37
N ILE A 461 19.13 -13.64 5.61
CA ILE A 461 18.81 -14.94 6.27
C ILE A 461 19.39 -16.10 5.48
N GLN A 462 19.27 -16.11 4.15
CA GLN A 462 19.84 -17.14 3.28
C GLN A 462 21.36 -17.25 3.44
N ALA A 463 22.06 -16.12 3.36
CA ALA A 463 23.52 -16.08 3.51
C ALA A 463 23.95 -16.57 4.91
N ARG A 464 23.26 -16.10 5.95
CA ARG A 464 23.57 -16.49 7.33
C ARG A 464 23.34 -17.98 7.60
N CYS A 465 22.25 -18.55 7.11
CA CYS A 465 21.99 -19.99 7.22
C CYS A 465 23.02 -20.84 6.45
N ALA A 466 23.47 -20.36 5.28
CA ALA A 466 24.46 -21.06 4.46
C ALA A 466 25.82 -21.21 5.17
N GLU A 467 26.23 -20.24 6.02
CA GLU A 467 27.46 -20.33 6.83
C GLU A 467 27.47 -21.55 7.75
N PHE A 468 26.30 -22.07 8.11
CA PHE A 468 26.11 -23.23 8.98
C PHE A 468 25.59 -24.47 8.25
N GLY A 469 25.66 -24.47 6.91
CA GLY A 469 25.26 -25.62 6.09
C GLY A 469 23.75 -25.81 5.96
N VAL A 470 22.95 -24.77 6.24
CA VAL A 470 21.49 -24.82 6.07
C VAL A 470 21.11 -24.13 4.75
N GLY A 471 20.50 -24.91 3.84
CA GLY A 471 20.00 -24.41 2.57
C GLY A 471 18.71 -23.59 2.73
N VAL A 472 18.66 -22.42 2.10
CA VAL A 472 17.44 -21.59 2.02
C VAL A 472 17.21 -21.16 0.58
N GLU A 473 16.04 -21.45 0.03
CA GLU A 473 15.62 -20.93 -1.27
C GLU A 473 14.67 -19.75 -1.10
N VAL A 474 15.14 -18.55 -1.47
CA VAL A 474 14.33 -17.34 -1.37
C VAL A 474 13.47 -17.18 -2.61
N ARG A 475 12.17 -17.01 -2.41
CA ARG A 475 11.17 -16.72 -3.45
C ARG A 475 10.50 -15.39 -3.13
N VAL A 476 10.54 -14.47 -4.12
CA VAL A 476 9.89 -13.17 -4.01
C VAL A 476 8.57 -13.21 -4.77
N PHE A 477 7.49 -12.82 -4.12
CA PHE A 477 6.17 -12.69 -4.72
C PHE A 477 5.71 -11.23 -4.74
N GLU A 478 4.92 -10.88 -5.77
CA GLU A 478 4.46 -9.52 -6.00
C GLU A 478 2.92 -9.42 -6.01
N GLY A 479 2.39 -8.23 -5.71
CA GLY A 479 0.97 -7.92 -5.85
C GLY A 479 0.02 -8.86 -5.10
N ASN A 480 -0.95 -9.41 -5.83
CA ASN A 480 -2.01 -10.27 -5.31
C ASN A 480 -1.63 -11.75 -5.20
N GLU A 481 -0.45 -12.15 -5.66
CA GLU A 481 0.00 -13.55 -5.63
C GLU A 481 -0.01 -14.13 -4.20
N CYS A 482 0.17 -13.27 -3.19
CA CYS A 482 0.15 -13.71 -1.79
C CYS A 482 -1.21 -14.22 -1.27
N ARG A 483 -2.30 -14.03 -2.02
CA ARG A 483 -3.62 -14.62 -1.75
C ARG A 483 -3.85 -15.94 -2.49
N GLY A 484 -2.95 -16.31 -3.40
CA GLY A 484 -2.98 -17.60 -4.04
C GLY A 484 -2.78 -18.68 -2.99
N GLU A 485 -3.68 -19.64 -2.92
CA GLU A 485 -3.48 -20.88 -2.15
C GLU A 485 -2.08 -21.43 -2.46
N ASP A 486 -1.63 -21.27 -3.70
CA ASP A 486 -0.31 -21.70 -4.19
C ASP A 486 0.88 -21.13 -3.38
N VAL A 487 0.86 -19.84 -2.99
CA VAL A 487 1.97 -19.23 -2.21
C VAL A 487 1.94 -19.70 -0.75
N LEU A 488 0.75 -19.72 -0.13
CA LEU A 488 0.58 -20.14 1.26
C LEU A 488 0.93 -21.62 1.46
N GLU A 489 0.55 -22.47 0.50
CA GLU A 489 0.81 -23.91 0.55
C GLU A 489 2.25 -24.26 0.13
N ALA A 490 2.81 -23.55 -0.85
CA ALA A 490 4.15 -23.82 -1.37
C ALA A 490 5.27 -23.39 -0.42
N ALA A 491 5.07 -22.34 0.37
CA ALA A 491 6.07 -21.83 1.30
C ALA A 491 6.30 -22.79 2.47
N ASP A 492 7.57 -23.00 2.87
CA ASP A 492 7.94 -23.62 4.14
C ASP A 492 7.98 -22.58 5.26
N ALA A 493 8.33 -21.35 4.89
CA ALA A 493 8.32 -20.18 5.76
C ALA A 493 7.96 -18.92 4.98
N ILE A 494 7.34 -17.92 5.64
CA ILE A 494 7.09 -16.60 5.07
C ILE A 494 7.69 -15.53 5.98
N LEU A 495 8.52 -14.66 5.38
CA LEU A 495 9.08 -13.47 6.02
C LEU A 495 8.24 -12.24 5.67
N TYR A 496 7.74 -11.56 6.69
CA TYR A 496 6.92 -10.35 6.51
C TYR A 496 6.96 -9.45 7.75
N SER A 497 6.41 -8.26 7.62
CA SER A 497 6.20 -7.35 8.75
C SER A 497 4.72 -7.29 9.10
N LEU A 498 4.43 -7.45 10.39
CA LEU A 498 3.16 -7.10 11.00
C LEU A 498 3.24 -5.67 11.55
N VAL A 499 2.21 -4.90 11.30
CA VAL A 499 2.02 -3.58 11.91
C VAL A 499 0.60 -3.54 12.43
N PHE A 500 0.45 -3.36 13.73
CA PHE A 500 -0.86 -3.26 14.36
C PHE A 500 -1.37 -1.83 14.27
N ALA A 501 -2.47 -1.68 13.57
CA ALA A 501 -3.01 -0.36 13.27
C ALA A 501 -3.51 0.39 14.51
N GLU A 502 -4.19 -0.28 15.44
CA GLU A 502 -4.98 0.46 16.42
C GLU A 502 -4.96 -0.18 17.81
N ASP A 503 -5.52 -1.38 18.00
CA ASP A 503 -5.67 -1.98 19.32
C ASP A 503 -5.43 -3.50 19.36
N GLU A 504 -5.89 -4.13 20.45
CA GLU A 504 -5.80 -5.58 20.67
C GLU A 504 -6.56 -6.39 19.60
N VAL A 505 -7.56 -5.81 18.93
CA VAL A 505 -8.31 -6.47 17.86
C VAL A 505 -7.43 -6.74 16.64
N CYS A 506 -6.47 -5.85 16.33
CA CYS A 506 -5.50 -6.09 15.25
C CYS A 506 -4.56 -7.26 15.55
N GLU A 507 -4.27 -7.54 16.83
CA GLU A 507 -3.52 -8.71 17.24
C GLU A 507 -4.38 -9.98 17.09
N ILE A 508 -5.65 -9.94 17.51
CA ILE A 508 -6.62 -11.01 17.32
C ILE A 508 -6.78 -11.34 15.83
N GLU A 509 -6.81 -10.32 14.96
CA GLU A 509 -6.90 -10.46 13.51
C GLU A 509 -5.84 -11.41 12.94
N THR A 510 -4.61 -11.36 13.45
CA THR A 510 -3.51 -12.22 12.95
C THR A 510 -3.80 -13.71 13.13
N TYR A 511 -4.57 -14.09 14.15
CA TYR A 511 -4.97 -15.46 14.42
C TYR A 511 -6.26 -15.86 13.71
N GLU A 512 -7.21 -14.94 13.60
CA GLU A 512 -8.58 -15.23 13.18
C GLU A 512 -8.82 -15.02 11.67
N GLN A 513 -8.11 -14.06 11.05
CA GLN A 513 -8.35 -13.70 9.65
C GLN A 513 -7.93 -14.83 8.72
N GLN A 514 -8.87 -15.38 7.97
CA GLN A 514 -8.59 -16.43 6.97
C GLN A 514 -7.67 -15.88 5.87
N GLY A 515 -6.61 -16.64 5.56
CA GLY A 515 -5.61 -16.25 4.57
C GLY A 515 -4.55 -15.29 5.09
N SER A 516 -4.54 -14.95 6.39
CA SER A 516 -3.34 -14.36 7.02
C SER A 516 -2.22 -15.40 7.03
N PHE A 517 -0.98 -14.97 6.87
CA PHE A 517 0.16 -15.90 6.84
C PHE A 517 0.28 -16.70 8.13
N MET A 518 -0.07 -16.10 9.26
CA MET A 518 -0.04 -16.78 10.55
C MET A 518 -1.15 -17.83 10.65
N ASN A 519 -2.38 -17.45 10.36
CA ASN A 519 -3.52 -18.39 10.41
C ASN A 519 -3.32 -19.58 9.47
N ALA A 520 -2.88 -19.32 8.21
CA ALA A 520 -2.67 -20.35 7.21
C ALA A 520 -1.52 -21.33 7.56
N HIS A 521 -0.49 -20.85 8.29
CA HIS A 521 0.68 -21.64 8.63
C HIS A 521 0.58 -22.39 9.98
N MET A 522 -0.38 -22.01 10.84
CA MET A 522 -0.60 -22.69 12.12
C MET A 522 -1.20 -24.09 11.98
N GLU A 523 -0.82 -24.97 12.88
CA GLU A 523 -1.50 -26.24 13.06
C GLU A 523 -2.95 -26.04 13.51
N PRO A 524 -3.93 -26.82 13.03
CA PRO A 524 -5.33 -26.68 13.42
C PRO A 524 -5.56 -26.73 14.93
N ALA A 525 -4.85 -27.60 15.65
CA ALA A 525 -4.97 -27.72 17.11
C ALA A 525 -4.50 -26.44 17.85
N LEU A 526 -3.42 -25.82 17.37
CA LEU A 526 -2.93 -24.56 17.93
C LEU A 526 -3.90 -23.40 17.63
N LEU A 527 -4.46 -23.38 16.42
CA LEU A 527 -5.44 -22.39 16.02
C LEU A 527 -6.73 -22.46 16.86
N GLU A 528 -7.26 -23.66 17.10
CA GLU A 528 -8.43 -23.84 17.97
C GLU A 528 -8.14 -23.46 19.43
N TRP A 529 -6.94 -23.77 19.92
CA TRP A 529 -6.52 -23.31 21.24
C TRP A 529 -6.46 -21.78 21.29
N ALA A 530 -5.85 -21.13 20.28
CA ALA A 530 -5.78 -19.67 20.19
C ALA A 530 -7.17 -19.04 20.18
N LYS A 531 -8.12 -19.55 19.41
CA LYS A 531 -9.51 -19.10 19.41
C LYS A 531 -10.16 -19.20 20.78
N SER A 532 -9.89 -20.28 21.52
CA SER A 532 -10.41 -20.43 22.89
C SER A 532 -9.85 -19.37 23.84
N ARG A 533 -8.57 -18.99 23.68
CA ARG A 533 -7.94 -17.90 24.47
C ARG A 533 -8.47 -16.55 24.09
N ILE A 534 -8.73 -16.31 22.80
CA ILE A 534 -9.36 -15.08 22.30
C ILE A 534 -10.76 -14.94 22.93
N ASP A 535 -11.58 -15.99 22.96
CA ASP A 535 -12.91 -15.94 23.59
C ASP A 535 -12.82 -15.53 25.07
N LEU A 536 -11.85 -16.07 25.81
CA LEU A 536 -11.61 -15.66 27.20
C LEU A 536 -11.11 -14.22 27.30
N ALA A 537 -10.21 -13.81 26.40
CA ALA A 537 -9.65 -12.47 26.39
C ALA A 537 -10.73 -11.40 26.13
N VAL A 538 -11.60 -11.60 25.13
CA VAL A 538 -12.66 -10.63 24.81
C VAL A 538 -13.77 -10.58 25.88
N ALA A 539 -13.95 -11.66 26.66
CA ALA A 539 -14.87 -11.71 27.79
C ALA A 539 -14.27 -11.11 29.08
N ALA A 540 -12.96 -10.91 29.14
CA ALA A 540 -12.25 -10.45 30.33
C ALA A 540 -12.74 -9.06 30.82
N GLU A 541 -12.89 -8.92 32.12
CA GLU A 541 -13.41 -7.67 32.76
C GLU A 541 -12.36 -6.56 32.78
N SER A 542 -11.08 -6.92 32.88
CA SER A 542 -9.99 -5.94 32.93
C SER A 542 -9.07 -6.01 31.71
N VAL A 543 -8.43 -4.88 31.42
CA VAL A 543 -7.42 -4.77 30.36
C VAL A 543 -6.21 -5.66 30.68
N GLU A 544 -5.82 -5.73 31.97
CA GLU A 544 -4.67 -6.52 32.43
C GLU A 544 -4.90 -8.01 32.20
N GLN A 545 -6.10 -8.51 32.55
CA GLN A 545 -6.46 -9.92 32.30
C GLN A 545 -6.47 -10.24 30.80
N ARG A 546 -7.00 -9.34 29.99
CA ARG A 546 -7.02 -9.51 28.54
C ARG A 546 -5.60 -9.54 27.96
N ARG A 547 -4.75 -8.59 28.35
CA ARG A 547 -3.35 -8.57 27.92
C ARG A 547 -2.58 -9.82 28.36
N PHE A 548 -2.85 -10.31 29.56
CA PHE A 548 -2.24 -11.56 30.04
C PHE A 548 -2.58 -12.75 29.12
N LEU A 549 -3.85 -12.89 28.72
CA LEU A 549 -4.30 -13.97 27.85
C LEU A 549 -3.70 -13.85 26.42
N LEU A 550 -3.59 -12.65 25.88
CA LEU A 550 -2.93 -12.44 24.59
C LEU A 550 -1.42 -12.70 24.68
N GLN A 551 -0.79 -12.29 25.78
CA GLN A 551 0.62 -12.57 26.03
C GLN A 551 0.89 -14.08 26.16
N GLU A 552 0.00 -14.84 26.80
CA GLU A 552 0.10 -16.31 26.87
C GLU A 552 0.10 -16.95 25.47
N MET A 553 -0.68 -16.40 24.54
CA MET A 553 -0.68 -16.86 23.15
C MET A 553 0.65 -16.56 22.46
N GLU A 554 1.16 -15.35 22.60
CA GLU A 554 2.44 -14.96 22.02
C GLU A 554 3.61 -15.77 22.61
N ASP A 555 3.62 -15.97 23.93
CA ASP A 555 4.63 -16.78 24.62
C ASP A 555 4.66 -18.21 24.06
N ARG A 556 3.50 -18.81 23.85
CA ARG A 556 3.41 -20.14 23.26
C ARG A 556 3.95 -20.20 21.83
N LEU A 557 3.62 -19.20 20.98
CA LEU A 557 4.18 -19.13 19.62
C LEU A 557 5.71 -19.07 19.65
N ARG A 558 6.27 -18.32 20.59
CA ARG A 558 7.72 -18.17 20.78
C ARG A 558 8.35 -19.43 21.31
N ASP A 559 7.80 -20.03 22.37
CA ASP A 559 8.36 -21.21 23.04
C ASP A 559 8.33 -22.44 22.14
N GLU A 560 7.28 -22.60 21.34
CA GLU A 560 7.19 -23.66 20.31
C GLU A 560 7.94 -23.29 19.01
N THR A 561 8.49 -22.08 18.94
CA THR A 561 9.14 -21.51 17.74
C THR A 561 8.27 -21.64 16.49
N GLN A 562 6.98 -21.38 16.65
CA GLN A 562 6.01 -21.28 15.54
C GLN A 562 6.28 -20.02 14.70
N VAL A 563 6.79 -18.99 15.38
CA VAL A 563 7.18 -17.70 14.83
C VAL A 563 8.57 -17.34 15.30
N ILE A 564 9.38 -16.85 14.39
CA ILE A 564 10.67 -16.24 14.71
C ILE A 564 10.50 -14.73 14.62
N PHE A 565 10.53 -14.05 15.77
CA PHE A 565 10.55 -12.58 15.84
C PHE A 565 11.94 -12.09 15.47
N LEU A 566 12.04 -11.10 14.60
CA LEU A 566 13.30 -10.60 14.07
C LEU A 566 13.60 -9.19 14.55
N LEU A 567 12.93 -8.19 14.01
CA LEU A 567 13.28 -6.79 14.23
C LEU A 567 12.05 -5.91 14.37
N HIS A 568 12.13 -4.89 15.23
CA HIS A 568 11.25 -3.74 15.22
C HIS A 568 11.80 -2.65 14.31
N LYS A 569 10.90 -1.99 13.57
CA LYS A 569 11.24 -0.94 12.60
C LYS A 569 10.60 0.39 12.98
N LYS A 570 11.19 1.49 12.49
CA LYS A 570 10.57 2.82 12.54
C LYS A 570 10.14 3.26 11.15
N SER A 571 9.14 4.12 11.09
CA SER A 571 8.85 4.93 9.91
C SER A 571 9.45 6.33 10.10
N ASN A 572 10.04 6.85 9.06
CA ASN A 572 10.51 8.24 8.99
C ASN A 572 9.75 8.95 7.91
N THR A 573 9.14 10.07 8.26
CA THR A 573 8.32 10.84 7.34
C THR A 573 8.86 12.25 7.30
N SER A 574 9.30 12.72 6.13
CA SER A 574 9.62 14.12 5.89
C SER A 574 8.54 14.75 5.05
N TYR A 575 8.12 15.99 5.37
CA TYR A 575 7.09 16.68 4.63
C TYR A 575 7.42 18.17 4.43
N LYS A 576 6.83 18.76 3.40
CA LYS A 576 7.06 20.17 3.09
C LYS A 576 6.66 21.06 4.25
N PRO A 577 7.49 22.08 4.60
CA PRO A 577 7.23 22.96 5.75
C PRO A 577 5.89 23.68 5.73
N GLU A 578 5.31 23.88 4.54
CA GLU A 578 4.01 24.55 4.37
C GLU A 578 2.82 23.67 4.70
N LEU A 579 2.99 22.34 4.71
CA LEU A 579 1.93 21.39 5.02
C LEU A 579 1.66 21.35 6.53
N ARG A 580 0.38 21.34 6.89
CA ARG A 580 -0.14 21.27 8.26
C ARG A 580 -1.20 20.16 8.36
N GLY A 581 -1.54 19.78 9.60
CA GLY A 581 -2.53 18.73 9.85
C GLY A 581 -2.05 17.33 9.45
N ILE A 582 -0.74 17.17 9.23
CA ILE A 582 -0.16 15.87 8.90
C ILE A 582 -0.08 15.04 10.17
N ALA A 583 -0.89 13.99 10.21
CA ALA A 583 -0.85 12.96 11.23
C ALA A 583 -0.68 11.60 10.54
N LEU A 584 0.26 10.80 11.03
CA LEU A 584 0.41 9.44 10.57
C LEU A 584 -0.55 8.54 11.33
N SER A 585 -1.30 7.73 10.59
CA SER A 585 -1.97 6.59 11.17
C SER A 585 -0.94 5.59 11.72
N PRO A 586 -1.31 4.68 12.64
CA PRO A 586 -0.41 3.63 13.10
C PRO A 586 0.19 2.76 11.98
N LEU A 587 -0.47 2.72 10.82
CA LEU A 587 0.03 2.06 9.60
C LEU A 587 1.03 2.91 8.81
N GLY A 588 1.37 4.12 9.27
CA GLY A 588 2.29 5.03 8.59
C GLY A 588 1.67 5.82 7.43
N TRP A 589 0.33 5.88 7.29
CA TRP A 589 -0.37 6.61 6.25
C TRP A 589 -0.92 7.95 6.76
N ILE A 590 -0.92 8.96 5.91
CA ILE A 590 -1.47 10.29 6.22
C ILE A 590 -2.99 10.27 6.05
N ASP A 591 -3.72 10.75 7.05
CA ASP A 591 -5.14 11.08 6.90
C ASP A 591 -5.29 12.36 6.08
N PHE A 592 -5.95 12.27 4.92
CA PHE A 592 -6.06 13.39 3.99
C PHE A 592 -7.01 14.48 4.46
N LYS A 593 -7.98 14.15 5.32
CA LYS A 593 -9.04 15.07 5.73
C LYS A 593 -8.50 16.33 6.39
N ASP A 594 -7.52 16.17 7.26
CA ASP A 594 -7.02 17.26 8.09
C ASP A 594 -5.77 17.97 7.50
N VAL A 595 -5.31 17.52 6.33
CA VAL A 595 -4.18 18.15 5.61
C VAL A 595 -4.61 19.47 5.02
N TRP A 596 -3.83 20.53 5.30
CA TRP A 596 -4.00 21.85 4.74
C TRP A 596 -2.66 22.55 4.53
N VAL A 597 -2.64 23.65 3.81
CA VAL A 597 -1.42 24.40 3.52
C VAL A 597 -1.48 25.78 4.15
N GLN A 598 -0.42 26.12 4.86
CA GLN A 598 -0.24 27.45 5.38
C GLN A 598 0.27 28.36 4.24
N SER A 599 -0.60 29.21 3.69
CA SER A 599 -0.20 30.29 2.78
C SER A 599 0.66 31.27 3.55
N GLY A 600 1.90 31.52 3.07
CA GLY A 600 2.89 32.29 3.79
C GLY A 600 2.42 33.68 4.26
N LEU A 601 2.30 33.82 5.57
CA LEU A 601 2.69 35.03 6.23
C LEU A 601 4.22 34.90 6.40
N GLY A 602 5.01 35.66 5.65
CA GLY A 602 6.45 35.59 5.79
C GLY A 602 6.87 35.68 7.26
N ASP A 603 7.92 35.00 7.64
CA ASP A 603 8.72 34.96 8.88
C ASP A 603 8.27 35.74 10.14
N ALA A 604 6.98 35.99 10.34
CA ALA A 604 6.47 36.55 11.59
C ALA A 604 6.22 35.40 12.59
N PRO A 605 6.83 35.43 13.78
CA PRO A 605 6.56 34.43 14.80
C PRO A 605 5.09 34.47 15.17
N LEU A 606 4.42 33.29 15.11
CA LEU A 606 3.07 33.16 15.63
C LEU A 606 3.07 33.45 17.13
N VAL A 607 2.23 34.43 17.53
CA VAL A 607 1.97 34.83 18.93
C VAL A 607 1.19 33.73 19.64
#